data_d67fec8cd50a599a81c5b721d11c03ee
#
_entry.id   d67fec8cd50a599a81c5b721d11c03ee
#
_cell.length_a   1.000
_cell.length_b   1.000
_cell.length_c   1.000
_cell.angle_alpha   90.00
_cell.angle_beta   90.00
_cell.angle_gamma   90.00
#
_symmetry.space_group_name_H-M   'P 1'
#
loop_
_entity.id
_entity.type
_entity.pdbx_description
1 polymer ?
#
loop_
_entity_poly.entity_id
_entity_poly.type
_entity_poly.pdbx_seq_one_letter_code
_entity_poly.pdbx_strand_id
1 'polypeptide(L)'
;MSVRAAILTVLLCLAGSRLFSAEDSLQPLHGHCTIAPSTMPDRVRYEFTHGGCDTDDGNRNDCHDQDSDVPISEFAGLALADFEHEGSHLEAKIVAEAGTITCSGTIHDLTLIGDMTFAPDASFVDHMARLGISGLDSSKLEAYALFHIETSWVQGLQAAGVADMNAGNIIALRIFKITPEFVRSMAALGYANLPAGKLIAFGVQGVNPDEVKQVRALGLNPTPDELIQMRIFHVTPDFIERMRNRGFNNLTIAKLVQIRIFNLAN
;
A
#
# COMPACT_ATOMS: atom_id res chain seq x y z
N MET A 1 77.03 22.46 20.37
CA MET A 1 75.64 22.81 20.73
C MET A 1 74.72 22.09 19.76
N SER A 2 74.15 20.96 20.19
CA SER A 2 73.33 20.06 19.33
C SER A 2 71.87 20.39 19.43
N VAL A 3 71.23 20.67 18.29
CA VAL A 3 69.79 20.84 18.21
C VAL A 3 69.15 19.49 17.76
N ARG A 4 68.40 18.86 18.67
CA ARG A 4 67.68 17.63 18.40
C ARG A 4 66.36 17.99 17.74
N ALA A 5 66.13 17.54 16.49
CA ALA A 5 64.85 17.60 15.79
C ALA A 5 63.96 16.47 16.32
N ALA A 6 62.82 16.81 16.88
CA ALA A 6 61.75 15.86 17.22
C ALA A 6 60.83 15.65 16.01
N ILE A 7 60.81 14.42 15.49
CA ILE A 7 59.88 14.00 14.41
C ILE A 7 58.59 13.60 15.09
N LEU A 8 57.55 14.36 14.84
CA LEU A 8 56.15 14.11 15.31
C LEU A 8 55.49 13.21 14.26
N THR A 9 55.34 11.92 14.54
CA THR A 9 54.61 10.98 13.71
C THR A 9 53.13 11.12 13.98
N VAL A 10 52.41 11.73 13.05
CA VAL A 10 50.93 11.79 13.10
C VAL A 10 50.40 10.47 12.54
N LEU A 11 49.87 9.62 13.41
CA LEU A 11 49.09 8.44 13.04
C LEU A 11 47.72 8.87 12.56
N LEU A 12 47.48 8.86 11.24
CA LEU A 12 46.16 9.06 10.66
C LEU A 12 45.35 7.77 10.85
N CYS A 13 44.50 7.74 11.88
CA CYS A 13 43.44 6.73 11.98
C CYS A 13 42.41 7.00 10.90
N LEU A 14 42.51 6.31 9.77
CA LEU A 14 41.42 6.18 8.80
C LEU A 14 40.34 5.31 9.43
N ALA A 15 39.41 5.94 10.15
CA ALA A 15 38.12 5.35 10.47
C ALA A 15 37.38 5.14 9.14
N GLY A 16 37.45 3.92 8.61
CA GLY A 16 36.65 3.52 7.46
C GLY A 16 35.18 3.55 7.84
N SER A 17 34.55 4.69 7.61
CA SER A 17 33.08 4.74 7.53
C SER A 17 32.70 3.82 6.38
N ARG A 18 32.17 2.64 6.69
CA ARG A 18 31.45 1.84 5.69
C ARG A 18 30.28 2.71 5.23
N LEU A 19 30.42 3.28 4.06
CA LEU A 19 29.27 3.78 3.32
C LEU A 19 28.41 2.55 3.06
N PHE A 20 27.30 2.41 3.77
CA PHE A 20 26.26 1.47 3.39
C PHE A 20 25.80 1.91 1.99
N SER A 21 26.25 1.18 0.98
CA SER A 21 25.78 1.35 -0.39
C SER A 21 24.30 1.02 -0.42
N ALA A 22 23.54 1.78 -1.17
CA ALA A 22 22.13 1.48 -1.46
C ALA A 22 21.94 0.09 -2.12
N GLU A 23 23.01 -0.47 -2.70
CA GLU A 23 23.04 -1.84 -3.27
C GLU A 23 22.81 -2.97 -2.25
N ASP A 24 23.17 -2.80 -0.96
CA ASP A 24 22.92 -3.83 0.07
C ASP A 24 21.42 -3.95 0.44
N SER A 25 20.59 -2.99 0.07
CA SER A 25 19.16 -2.98 0.37
C SER A 25 18.28 -3.63 -0.71
N LEU A 26 18.85 -3.95 -1.88
CA LEU A 26 18.12 -4.48 -3.05
C LEU A 26 18.45 -5.95 -3.33
N GLN A 27 18.65 -6.74 -2.30
CA GLN A 27 18.86 -8.18 -2.47
C GLN A 27 17.54 -8.86 -2.87
N PRO A 28 17.59 -9.89 -3.75
CA PRO A 28 16.42 -10.72 -4.02
C PRO A 28 15.86 -11.32 -2.74
N LEU A 29 14.51 -11.42 -2.65
CA LEU A 29 13.87 -12.16 -1.57
C LEU A 29 13.63 -13.60 -2.03
N HIS A 30 13.75 -14.53 -1.10
CA HIS A 30 13.52 -15.94 -1.32
C HIS A 30 12.58 -16.47 -0.24
N GLY A 31 11.68 -17.38 -0.63
CA GLY A 31 10.72 -17.97 0.27
C GLY A 31 9.94 -19.10 -0.39
N HIS A 32 8.76 -19.35 0.10
CA HIS A 32 7.86 -20.38 -0.44
C HIS A 32 6.62 -19.76 -1.08
N CYS A 33 6.03 -20.50 -1.99
CA CYS A 33 4.79 -20.10 -2.65
C CYS A 33 3.84 -21.27 -2.79
N THR A 34 2.55 -20.95 -2.64
CA THR A 34 1.47 -21.81 -3.10
C THR A 34 0.52 -21.01 -3.98
N ILE A 35 0.02 -21.61 -5.05
CA ILE A 35 -1.03 -21.03 -5.90
C ILE A 35 -2.03 -22.13 -6.21
N ALA A 36 -3.31 -21.89 -5.95
CA ALA A 36 -4.40 -22.83 -6.19
C ALA A 36 -5.59 -22.14 -6.88
N PRO A 37 -6.43 -22.87 -7.64
CA PRO A 37 -7.68 -22.34 -8.16
C PRO A 37 -8.57 -21.81 -7.01
N SER A 38 -9.20 -20.66 -7.23
CA SER A 38 -10.19 -20.11 -6.31
C SER A 38 -11.57 -20.76 -6.53
N THR A 39 -12.46 -20.61 -5.56
CA THR A 39 -13.88 -20.93 -5.73
C THR A 39 -14.60 -19.98 -6.70
N MET A 40 -14.03 -18.82 -7.00
CA MET A 40 -14.52 -17.88 -8.00
C MET A 40 -13.94 -18.20 -9.38
N PRO A 41 -14.73 -18.09 -10.47
CA PRO A 41 -14.23 -18.36 -11.81
C PRO A 41 -13.08 -17.40 -12.19
N ASP A 42 -12.14 -17.93 -12.98
CA ASP A 42 -10.97 -17.20 -13.52
C ASP A 42 -10.07 -16.55 -12.47
N ARG A 43 -10.09 -17.08 -11.25
CA ARG A 43 -9.27 -16.58 -10.13
C ARG A 43 -8.45 -17.69 -9.51
N VAL A 44 -7.34 -17.29 -8.92
CA VAL A 44 -6.44 -18.13 -8.10
C VAL A 44 -6.24 -17.50 -6.74
N ARG A 45 -6.06 -18.33 -5.73
CA ARG A 45 -5.55 -17.93 -4.43
C ARG A 45 -4.06 -18.23 -4.38
N TYR A 46 -3.26 -17.25 -4.00
CA TYR A 46 -1.85 -17.45 -3.75
C TYR A 46 -1.50 -17.16 -2.29
N GLU A 47 -0.41 -17.78 -1.84
CA GLU A 47 0.25 -17.50 -0.58
C GLU A 47 1.76 -17.43 -0.84
N PHE A 48 2.39 -16.33 -0.47
CA PHE A 48 3.82 -16.10 -0.54
C PHE A 48 4.35 -15.87 0.87
N THR A 49 5.34 -16.67 1.29
CA THR A 49 5.98 -16.55 2.59
C THR A 49 7.46 -16.41 2.44
N HIS A 50 8.09 -15.49 3.17
CA HIS A 50 9.53 -15.35 3.22
C HIS A 50 9.99 -14.85 4.59
N GLY A 51 11.32 -14.93 4.87
CA GLY A 51 11.88 -14.65 6.19
C GLY A 51 11.80 -15.85 7.13
N GLY A 52 11.69 -15.61 8.42
CA GLY A 52 11.73 -16.64 9.47
C GLY A 52 10.42 -17.41 9.69
N CYS A 53 9.61 -17.67 8.63
CA CYS A 53 8.32 -18.33 8.77
C CYS A 53 8.40 -19.81 9.18
N ASP A 54 9.52 -20.48 8.87
CA ASP A 54 9.71 -21.92 9.05
C ASP A 54 10.37 -22.31 10.38
N THR A 55 10.50 -21.38 11.33
CA THR A 55 11.14 -21.71 12.61
C THR A 55 10.15 -22.31 13.60
N ASP A 56 10.40 -23.53 14.03
CA ASP A 56 9.65 -24.28 15.07
C ASP A 56 9.66 -23.61 16.45
N ASP A 57 10.47 -22.57 16.65
CA ASP A 57 10.65 -21.85 17.91
C ASP A 57 9.59 -20.77 18.21
N GLY A 58 8.62 -20.58 17.32
CA GLY A 58 7.51 -19.65 17.50
C GLY A 58 7.89 -18.17 17.39
N ASN A 59 9.13 -17.86 17.04
CA ASN A 59 9.58 -16.48 16.84
C ASN A 59 9.28 -16.02 15.40
N ARG A 60 8.06 -15.52 15.18
CA ARG A 60 7.59 -15.03 13.87
C ARG A 60 7.91 -13.57 13.60
N ASN A 61 8.85 -12.98 14.31
CA ASN A 61 9.11 -11.52 14.22
C ASN A 61 9.59 -11.06 12.83
N ASP A 62 10.15 -11.97 12.02
CA ASP A 62 10.64 -11.67 10.66
C ASP A 62 9.87 -12.44 9.58
N CYS A 63 8.73 -13.05 9.92
CA CYS A 63 7.88 -13.73 8.96
C CYS A 63 7.04 -12.73 8.17
N HIS A 64 7.17 -12.77 6.86
CA HIS A 64 6.30 -12.07 5.92
C HIS A 64 5.40 -13.07 5.21
N ASP A 65 4.10 -12.92 5.41
CA ASP A 65 3.06 -13.75 4.83
C ASP A 65 2.10 -12.86 4.04
N GLN A 66 1.92 -13.18 2.75
CA GLN A 66 1.05 -12.46 1.83
C GLN A 66 0.12 -13.45 1.14
N ASP A 67 -1.16 -13.37 1.43
CA ASP A 67 -2.18 -14.15 0.75
C ASP A 67 -3.21 -13.25 0.05
N SER A 68 -3.70 -13.69 -1.09
CA SER A 68 -4.78 -13.00 -1.78
C SER A 68 -5.48 -13.89 -2.79
N ASP A 69 -6.69 -13.50 -3.14
CA ASP A 69 -7.47 -14.05 -4.24
C ASP A 69 -7.50 -13.04 -5.40
N VAL A 70 -6.89 -13.39 -6.54
CA VAL A 70 -6.69 -12.50 -7.68
C VAL A 70 -7.09 -13.17 -8.99
N PRO A 71 -7.40 -12.39 -10.07
CA PRO A 71 -7.54 -12.97 -11.41
C PRO A 71 -6.29 -13.75 -11.80
N ILE A 72 -6.46 -14.91 -12.45
CA ILE A 72 -5.30 -15.71 -12.91
C ILE A 72 -4.42 -14.94 -13.90
N SER A 73 -4.98 -13.96 -14.59
CA SER A 73 -4.26 -13.08 -15.53
C SER A 73 -3.17 -12.22 -14.88
N GLU A 74 -3.16 -12.12 -13.53
CA GLU A 74 -2.06 -11.50 -12.78
C GLU A 74 -0.76 -12.32 -12.89
N PHE A 75 -0.88 -13.61 -13.19
CA PHE A 75 0.24 -14.52 -13.32
C PHE A 75 0.57 -14.82 -14.77
N ALA A 76 1.70 -14.31 -15.25
CA ALA A 76 2.27 -14.74 -16.51
C ALA A 76 2.80 -16.18 -16.38
N GLY A 77 2.55 -17.02 -17.39
CA GLY A 77 3.02 -18.40 -17.42
C GLY A 77 2.14 -19.40 -16.68
N LEU A 78 0.92 -19.02 -16.27
CA LEU A 78 -0.03 -19.88 -15.56
C LEU A 78 -1.42 -19.81 -16.20
N ALA A 79 -2.05 -20.97 -16.40
CA ALA A 79 -3.43 -21.10 -16.85
C ALA A 79 -4.20 -22.06 -15.92
N LEU A 80 -5.53 -21.93 -15.84
CA LEU A 80 -6.35 -22.81 -14.99
C LEU A 80 -6.21 -24.30 -15.36
N ALA A 81 -6.02 -24.59 -16.64
CA ALA A 81 -5.83 -25.97 -17.10
C ALA A 81 -4.52 -26.60 -16.59
N ASP A 82 -3.52 -25.81 -16.25
CA ASP A 82 -2.22 -26.31 -15.76
C ASP A 82 -2.36 -27.04 -14.42
N PHE A 83 -3.32 -26.64 -13.59
CA PHE A 83 -3.56 -27.28 -12.28
C PHE A 83 -4.07 -28.72 -12.39
N GLU A 84 -4.59 -29.14 -13.55
CA GLU A 84 -5.04 -30.51 -13.80
C GLU A 84 -3.88 -31.47 -14.13
N HIS A 85 -2.67 -30.96 -14.33
CA HIS A 85 -1.48 -31.73 -14.73
C HIS A 85 -0.59 -32.06 -13.52
N GLU A 86 -1.02 -33.05 -12.73
CA GLU A 86 -0.30 -33.54 -11.56
C GLU A 86 1.18 -33.83 -11.86
N GLY A 87 2.09 -33.34 -11.01
CA GLY A 87 3.53 -33.51 -11.14
C GLY A 87 4.21 -32.63 -12.19
N SER A 88 3.49 -31.78 -12.92
CA SER A 88 4.11 -30.84 -13.86
C SER A 88 4.84 -29.72 -13.12
N HIS A 89 6.02 -29.33 -13.64
CA HIS A 89 6.80 -28.19 -13.13
C HIS A 89 6.42 -26.93 -13.91
N LEU A 90 6.14 -25.83 -13.18
CA LEU A 90 5.70 -24.56 -13.76
C LEU A 90 6.41 -23.37 -13.11
N GLU A 91 6.46 -22.26 -13.85
CA GLU A 91 6.83 -20.95 -13.35
C GLU A 91 5.68 -19.97 -13.55
N ALA A 92 5.12 -19.46 -12.46
CA ALA A 92 4.11 -18.41 -12.46
C ALA A 92 4.77 -17.08 -12.02
N LYS A 93 4.53 -15.98 -12.76
CA LYS A 93 5.21 -14.71 -12.54
C LYS A 93 4.23 -13.54 -12.43
N ILE A 94 4.41 -12.71 -11.39
CA ILE A 94 3.86 -11.35 -11.35
C ILE A 94 4.96 -10.41 -11.83
N VAL A 95 4.72 -9.72 -12.95
CA VAL A 95 5.68 -8.79 -13.56
C VAL A 95 5.18 -7.37 -13.35
N ALA A 96 5.96 -6.55 -12.64
CA ALA A 96 5.62 -5.16 -12.34
C ALA A 96 6.84 -4.23 -12.51
N GLU A 97 6.65 -2.91 -12.53
CA GLU A 97 7.76 -1.95 -12.60
C GLU A 97 8.73 -2.08 -11.41
N ALA A 98 8.23 -2.42 -10.24
CA ALA A 98 9.04 -2.54 -9.02
C ALA A 98 9.91 -3.81 -8.97
N GLY A 99 9.63 -4.78 -9.83
CA GLY A 99 10.34 -6.05 -9.90
C GLY A 99 9.46 -7.21 -10.34
N THR A 100 10.00 -8.41 -10.28
CA THR A 100 9.30 -9.64 -10.69
C THR A 100 9.25 -10.62 -9.52
N ILE A 101 8.05 -11.09 -9.19
CA ILE A 101 7.83 -12.22 -8.28
C ILE A 101 7.69 -13.47 -9.14
N THR A 102 8.42 -14.52 -8.82
CA THR A 102 8.34 -15.82 -9.49
C THR A 102 8.01 -16.90 -8.46
N CYS A 103 7.00 -17.70 -8.73
CA CYS A 103 6.72 -18.97 -8.06
C CYS A 103 7.11 -20.10 -9.00
N SER A 104 8.15 -20.87 -8.64
CA SER A 104 8.66 -21.99 -9.43
C SER A 104 8.47 -23.27 -8.64
N GLY A 105 7.68 -24.21 -9.15
CA GLY A 105 7.31 -25.38 -8.39
C GLY A 105 6.63 -26.46 -9.18
N THR A 106 5.98 -27.37 -8.46
CA THR A 106 5.30 -28.55 -9.04
C THR A 106 3.85 -28.56 -8.61
N ILE A 107 2.97 -29.01 -9.50
CA ILE A 107 1.54 -29.20 -9.21
C ILE A 107 1.34 -30.44 -8.37
N HIS A 108 0.69 -30.28 -7.21
CA HIS A 108 0.21 -31.33 -6.33
C HIS A 108 -1.20 -31.01 -5.84
N ASP A 109 -2.14 -31.94 -5.99
CA ASP A 109 -3.53 -31.77 -5.56
C ASP A 109 -4.13 -30.43 -6.01
N LEU A 110 -4.03 -30.11 -7.30
CA LEU A 110 -4.48 -28.86 -7.93
C LEU A 110 -3.78 -27.60 -7.38
N THR A 111 -2.64 -27.72 -6.76
CA THR A 111 -1.90 -26.59 -6.16
C THR A 111 -0.48 -26.57 -6.73
N LEU A 112 -0.04 -25.42 -7.24
CA LEU A 112 1.37 -25.16 -7.50
C LEU A 112 2.06 -24.89 -6.17
N ILE A 113 3.04 -25.73 -5.81
CA ILE A 113 3.81 -25.62 -4.58
C ILE A 113 5.28 -25.51 -4.96
N GLY A 114 5.97 -24.51 -4.44
CA GLY A 114 7.36 -24.28 -4.81
C GLY A 114 8.05 -23.14 -4.08
N ASP A 115 9.12 -22.69 -4.71
CA ASP A 115 9.96 -21.61 -4.21
C ASP A 115 9.55 -20.26 -4.81
N MET A 116 9.41 -19.28 -3.94
CA MET A 116 9.20 -17.89 -4.31
C MET A 116 10.53 -17.17 -4.42
N THR A 117 10.69 -16.37 -5.46
CA THR A 117 11.78 -15.41 -5.60
C THR A 117 11.21 -14.07 -6.03
N PHE A 118 11.55 -13.00 -5.32
CA PHE A 118 11.33 -11.63 -5.77
C PHE A 118 12.65 -11.01 -6.22
N ALA A 119 12.72 -10.55 -7.46
CA ALA A 119 13.83 -9.83 -8.04
C ALA A 119 13.46 -8.34 -8.17
N PRO A 120 13.98 -7.43 -7.31
CA PRO A 120 13.68 -6.01 -7.38
C PRO A 120 14.29 -5.36 -8.61
N ASP A 121 13.64 -4.30 -9.14
CA ASP A 121 14.14 -3.49 -10.25
C ASP A 121 14.81 -2.21 -9.72
N ALA A 122 16.13 -2.11 -9.87
CA ALA A 122 16.91 -0.95 -9.44
C ALA A 122 16.53 0.33 -10.21
N SER A 123 16.12 0.21 -11.48
CA SER A 123 15.73 1.38 -12.29
C SER A 123 14.44 2.00 -11.77
N PHE A 124 13.52 1.20 -11.23
CA PHE A 124 12.32 1.69 -10.58
C PHE A 124 12.67 2.50 -9.32
N VAL A 125 13.63 2.03 -8.51
CA VAL A 125 14.09 2.76 -7.32
C VAL A 125 14.65 4.12 -7.70
N ASP A 126 15.45 4.20 -8.78
CA ASP A 126 15.96 5.46 -9.30
C ASP A 126 14.85 6.40 -9.80
N HIS A 127 13.81 5.85 -10.43
CA HIS A 127 12.64 6.63 -10.84
C HIS A 127 11.91 7.20 -9.63
N MET A 128 11.66 6.40 -8.61
CA MET A 128 10.99 6.81 -7.37
C MET A 128 11.82 7.85 -6.59
N ALA A 129 13.15 7.69 -6.56
CA ALA A 129 14.05 8.67 -5.94
C ALA A 129 13.96 10.06 -6.63
N ARG A 130 13.85 10.10 -7.97
CA ARG A 130 13.60 11.36 -8.70
C ARG A 130 12.26 12.01 -8.37
N LEU A 131 11.28 11.23 -7.92
CA LEU A 131 9.99 11.73 -7.39
C LEU A 131 10.06 12.11 -5.91
N GLY A 132 11.25 12.05 -5.29
CA GLY A 132 11.43 12.33 -3.86
C GLY A 132 10.99 11.20 -2.93
N ILE A 133 10.73 10.00 -3.47
CA ILE A 133 10.38 8.82 -2.68
C ILE A 133 11.64 8.01 -2.44
N SER A 134 12.04 7.88 -1.17
CA SER A 134 13.23 7.16 -0.73
C SER A 134 12.89 6.09 0.32
N GLY A 135 13.87 5.27 0.68
CA GLY A 135 13.71 4.23 1.71
C GLY A 135 12.94 3.01 1.19
N LEU A 136 13.05 2.72 -0.12
CA LEU A 136 12.58 1.49 -0.74
C LEU A 136 13.62 0.38 -0.50
N ASP A 137 13.23 -0.64 0.22
CA ASP A 137 13.93 -1.90 0.40
C ASP A 137 13.21 -3.02 -0.38
N SER A 138 13.79 -4.21 -0.45
CA SER A 138 13.23 -5.32 -1.22
C SER A 138 11.80 -5.69 -0.75
N SER A 139 11.51 -5.66 0.54
CA SER A 139 10.16 -5.97 1.06
C SER A 139 9.11 -4.94 0.63
N LYS A 140 9.47 -3.65 0.62
CA LYS A 140 8.56 -2.61 0.09
C LYS A 140 8.37 -2.73 -1.41
N LEU A 141 9.45 -3.04 -2.16
CA LEU A 141 9.38 -3.25 -3.60
C LEU A 141 8.54 -4.47 -3.97
N GLU A 142 8.60 -5.55 -3.19
CA GLU A 142 7.71 -6.69 -3.32
C GLU A 142 6.24 -6.26 -3.16
N ALA A 143 5.91 -5.52 -2.10
CA ALA A 143 4.57 -4.96 -1.93
C ALA A 143 4.16 -4.04 -3.09
N TYR A 144 5.11 -3.24 -3.63
CA TYR A 144 4.86 -2.41 -4.80
C TYR A 144 4.55 -3.26 -6.04
N ALA A 145 5.25 -4.38 -6.22
CA ALA A 145 4.98 -5.31 -7.31
C ALA A 145 3.60 -5.99 -7.14
N LEU A 146 3.27 -6.49 -5.95
CA LEU A 146 1.98 -7.12 -5.64
C LEU A 146 0.79 -6.19 -5.84
N PHE A 147 0.93 -4.92 -5.51
CA PHE A 147 -0.14 -3.92 -5.66
C PHE A 147 -0.06 -3.14 -6.97
N HIS A 148 0.81 -3.51 -7.91
CA HIS A 148 1.03 -2.80 -9.18
C HIS A 148 1.15 -1.28 -8.99
N ILE A 149 2.07 -0.87 -8.09
CA ILE A 149 2.37 0.54 -7.88
C ILE A 149 3.33 0.98 -8.99
N GLU A 150 2.79 1.77 -9.92
CA GLU A 150 3.52 2.29 -11.07
C GLU A 150 4.01 3.72 -10.82
N THR A 151 5.14 4.07 -11.41
CA THR A 151 5.70 5.43 -11.39
C THR A 151 4.70 6.47 -11.85
N SER A 152 3.95 6.16 -12.91
CA SER A 152 2.93 7.04 -13.49
C SER A 152 1.79 7.36 -12.51
N TRP A 153 1.35 6.37 -11.72
CA TRP A 153 0.32 6.57 -10.72
C TRP A 153 0.80 7.44 -9.56
N VAL A 154 2.04 7.24 -9.10
CA VAL A 154 2.67 8.08 -8.06
C VAL A 154 2.81 9.53 -8.53
N GLN A 155 3.27 9.75 -9.77
CA GLN A 155 3.32 11.07 -10.40
C GLN A 155 1.93 11.72 -10.46
N GLY A 156 0.91 10.92 -10.82
CA GLY A 156 -0.48 11.37 -10.86
C GLY A 156 -0.99 11.88 -9.51
N LEU A 157 -0.64 11.19 -8.42
CA LEU A 157 -0.98 11.61 -7.05
C LEU A 157 -0.27 12.92 -6.66
N GLN A 158 1.03 13.04 -6.98
CA GLN A 158 1.78 14.28 -6.74
C GLN A 158 1.18 15.45 -7.51
N ALA A 159 0.88 15.25 -8.81
CA ALA A 159 0.25 16.26 -9.65
C ALA A 159 -1.18 16.64 -9.19
N ALA A 160 -1.88 15.73 -8.52
CA ALA A 160 -3.18 15.99 -7.90
C ALA A 160 -3.07 16.72 -6.55
N GLY A 161 -1.86 16.91 -6.01
CA GLY A 161 -1.61 17.68 -4.78
C GLY A 161 -1.61 16.85 -3.50
N VAL A 162 -1.27 15.56 -3.56
CA VAL A 162 -1.07 14.76 -2.33
C VAL A 162 0.20 15.22 -1.64
N ALA A 163 0.08 15.62 -0.36
CA ALA A 163 1.21 16.01 0.46
C ALA A 163 1.77 14.84 1.29
N ASP A 164 3.01 14.97 1.74
CA ASP A 164 3.68 14.05 2.68
C ASP A 164 3.74 12.58 2.21
N MET A 165 3.91 12.36 0.89
CA MET A 165 4.07 11.02 0.33
C MET A 165 5.44 10.42 0.71
N ASN A 166 5.42 9.17 1.12
CA ASN A 166 6.62 8.36 1.39
C ASN A 166 6.38 6.89 1.00
N ALA A 167 7.43 6.08 0.99
CA ALA A 167 7.36 4.70 0.54
C ALA A 167 6.27 3.86 1.24
N GLY A 168 6.05 4.06 2.55
CA GLY A 168 5.04 3.30 3.30
C GLY A 168 3.60 3.74 3.02
N ASN A 169 3.35 5.05 3.00
CA ASN A 169 1.99 5.54 2.78
C ASN A 169 1.50 5.40 1.32
N ILE A 170 2.39 5.31 0.35
CA ILE A 170 2.05 5.00 -1.05
C ILE A 170 1.39 3.61 -1.15
N ILE A 171 1.88 2.60 -0.43
CA ILE A 171 1.24 1.27 -0.36
C ILE A 171 -0.18 1.41 0.19
N ALA A 172 -0.37 2.11 1.29
CA ALA A 172 -1.68 2.31 1.89
C ALA A 172 -2.63 3.10 0.97
N LEU A 173 -2.15 4.15 0.28
CA LEU A 173 -2.94 4.87 -0.73
C LEU A 173 -3.45 3.92 -1.83
N ARG A 174 -2.64 2.97 -2.27
CA ARG A 174 -3.00 1.99 -3.29
C ARG A 174 -4.03 0.98 -2.78
N ILE A 175 -3.80 0.39 -1.59
CA ILE A 175 -4.72 -0.55 -0.92
C ILE A 175 -6.11 0.07 -0.74
N PHE A 176 -6.18 1.30 -0.26
CA PHE A 176 -7.43 2.01 -0.04
C PHE A 176 -7.96 2.74 -1.28
N LYS A 177 -7.42 2.41 -2.47
CA LYS A 177 -7.91 2.87 -3.79
C LYS A 177 -7.99 4.40 -3.93
N ILE A 178 -7.04 5.12 -3.33
CA ILE A 178 -6.92 6.56 -3.51
C ILE A 178 -6.31 6.82 -4.89
N THR A 179 -7.13 7.29 -5.82
CA THR A 179 -6.69 7.60 -7.19
C THR A 179 -6.41 9.09 -7.37
N PRO A 180 -5.62 9.50 -8.37
CA PRO A 180 -5.47 10.91 -8.73
C PRO A 180 -6.81 11.61 -9.01
N GLU A 181 -7.79 10.89 -9.58
CA GLU A 181 -9.14 11.39 -9.84
C GLU A 181 -9.90 11.68 -8.55
N PHE A 182 -9.82 10.78 -7.57
CA PHE A 182 -10.41 11.00 -6.23
C PHE A 182 -9.83 12.26 -5.60
N VAL A 183 -8.49 12.41 -5.62
CA VAL A 183 -7.81 13.58 -5.03
C VAL A 183 -8.26 14.87 -5.73
N ARG A 184 -8.28 14.88 -7.07
CA ARG A 184 -8.79 16.05 -7.84
C ARG A 184 -10.24 16.36 -7.53
N SER A 185 -11.09 15.35 -7.38
CA SER A 185 -12.50 15.53 -7.02
C SER A 185 -12.65 16.16 -5.64
N MET A 186 -11.86 15.74 -4.67
CA MET A 186 -11.84 16.35 -3.34
C MET A 186 -11.29 17.78 -3.37
N ALA A 187 -10.23 18.02 -4.15
CA ALA A 187 -9.66 19.37 -4.34
C ALA A 187 -10.69 20.35 -4.94
N ALA A 188 -11.48 19.92 -5.93
CA ALA A 188 -12.56 20.71 -6.52
C ALA A 188 -13.67 21.03 -5.50
N LEU A 189 -13.82 20.25 -4.45
CA LEU A 189 -14.69 20.50 -3.30
C LEU A 189 -14.00 21.33 -2.20
N GLY A 190 -12.82 21.92 -2.45
CA GLY A 190 -12.11 22.77 -1.51
C GLY A 190 -11.21 22.02 -0.52
N TYR A 191 -10.99 20.71 -0.71
CA TYR A 191 -10.08 19.88 0.10
C TYR A 191 -8.79 19.63 -0.68
N ALA A 192 -8.09 20.69 -1.06
CA ALA A 192 -6.82 20.61 -1.77
C ALA A 192 -5.65 20.34 -0.81
N ASN A 193 -4.54 19.78 -1.34
CA ASN A 193 -3.28 19.57 -0.64
C ASN A 193 -3.42 18.76 0.68
N LEU A 194 -4.30 17.76 0.67
CA LEU A 194 -4.45 16.87 1.82
C LEU A 194 -3.21 15.99 1.97
N PRO A 195 -2.72 15.79 3.21
CA PRO A 195 -1.65 14.84 3.48
C PRO A 195 -2.11 13.41 3.19
N ALA A 196 -1.15 12.56 2.76
CA ALA A 196 -1.42 11.16 2.42
C ALA A 196 -2.20 10.43 3.53
N GLY A 197 -1.82 10.63 4.81
CA GLY A 197 -2.53 10.02 5.95
C GLY A 197 -4.02 10.40 6.03
N LYS A 198 -4.39 11.61 5.65
CA LYS A 198 -5.80 12.04 5.62
C LYS A 198 -6.57 11.37 4.48
N LEU A 199 -5.95 11.26 3.31
CA LEU A 199 -6.53 10.56 2.16
C LEU A 199 -6.70 9.07 2.43
N ILE A 200 -5.72 8.44 3.09
CA ILE A 200 -5.83 7.05 3.56
C ILE A 200 -7.03 6.90 4.50
N ALA A 201 -7.18 7.79 5.47
CA ALA A 201 -8.35 7.77 6.36
C ALA A 201 -9.67 7.95 5.61
N PHE A 202 -9.70 8.76 4.54
CA PHE A 202 -10.85 8.85 3.65
C PHE A 202 -11.16 7.52 2.95
N GLY A 203 -10.13 6.84 2.43
CA GLY A 203 -10.30 5.53 1.80
C GLY A 203 -10.80 4.48 2.79
N VAL A 204 -10.19 4.39 3.97
CA VAL A 204 -10.60 3.46 5.06
C VAL A 204 -12.07 3.65 5.43
N GLN A 205 -12.52 4.89 5.55
CA GLN A 205 -13.91 5.20 5.95
C GLN A 205 -14.86 5.28 4.75
N GLY A 206 -14.38 5.15 3.52
CA GLY A 206 -15.20 5.22 2.31
C GLY A 206 -15.82 6.60 2.09
N VAL A 207 -15.08 7.68 2.33
CA VAL A 207 -15.52 9.03 2.00
C VAL A 207 -15.74 9.15 0.50
N ASN A 208 -16.91 9.60 0.09
CA ASN A 208 -17.30 9.69 -1.31
C ASN A 208 -17.49 11.17 -1.71
N PRO A 209 -16.81 11.68 -2.76
CA PRO A 209 -16.96 13.05 -3.22
C PRO A 209 -18.40 13.44 -3.58
N ASP A 210 -19.23 12.53 -4.09
CA ASP A 210 -20.61 12.83 -4.43
C ASP A 210 -21.49 13.00 -3.19
N GLU A 211 -21.26 12.22 -2.12
CA GLU A 211 -21.92 12.46 -0.82
C GLU A 211 -21.51 13.83 -0.23
N VAL A 212 -20.23 14.18 -0.37
CA VAL A 212 -19.73 15.49 0.08
C VAL A 212 -20.44 16.63 -0.65
N LYS A 213 -20.66 16.52 -1.97
CA LYS A 213 -21.45 17.49 -2.75
C LYS A 213 -22.88 17.61 -2.23
N GLN A 214 -23.54 16.49 -1.95
CA GLN A 214 -24.91 16.47 -1.41
C GLN A 214 -24.98 17.15 -0.04
N VAL A 215 -24.05 16.85 0.86
CA VAL A 215 -23.96 17.48 2.18
C VAL A 215 -23.78 19.00 2.06
N ARG A 216 -22.95 19.46 1.11
CA ARG A 216 -22.76 20.88 0.83
C ARG A 216 -24.00 21.54 0.25
N ALA A 217 -24.73 20.85 -0.63
CA ALA A 217 -26.02 21.32 -1.16
C ALA A 217 -27.06 21.50 -0.05
N LEU A 218 -26.94 20.74 1.04
CA LEU A 218 -27.72 20.93 2.27
C LEU A 218 -27.17 22.06 3.16
N GLY A 219 -26.20 22.87 2.70
CA GLY A 219 -25.70 24.04 3.42
C GLY A 219 -24.74 23.70 4.57
N LEU A 220 -24.22 22.48 4.63
CA LEU A 220 -23.19 22.09 5.59
C LEU A 220 -21.82 22.05 4.90
N ASN A 221 -20.78 22.54 5.58
CA ASN A 221 -19.41 22.57 5.06
C ASN A 221 -18.48 21.82 6.01
N PRO A 222 -18.50 20.47 6.00
CA PRO A 222 -17.68 19.69 6.91
C PRO A 222 -16.17 19.90 6.66
N THR A 223 -15.41 19.90 7.73
CA THR A 223 -13.95 19.78 7.68
C THR A 223 -13.53 18.34 7.26
N PRO A 224 -12.26 18.09 6.88
CA PRO A 224 -11.80 16.73 6.60
C PRO A 224 -12.06 15.76 7.76
N ASP A 225 -11.87 16.18 9.01
CA ASP A 225 -12.12 15.34 10.18
C ASP A 225 -13.62 15.07 10.39
N GLU A 226 -14.47 16.06 10.15
CA GLU A 226 -15.91 15.88 10.20
C GLU A 226 -16.43 14.95 9.11
N LEU A 227 -15.81 14.92 7.91
CA LEU A 227 -16.15 13.93 6.87
C LEU A 227 -15.90 12.50 7.36
N ILE A 228 -14.77 12.28 8.04
CA ILE A 228 -14.45 10.98 8.67
C ILE A 228 -15.49 10.63 9.75
N GLN A 229 -15.80 11.58 10.64
CA GLN A 229 -16.82 11.36 11.67
C GLN A 229 -18.19 11.06 11.08
N MET A 230 -18.61 11.76 10.02
CA MET A 230 -19.85 11.48 9.33
C MET A 230 -19.92 10.04 8.83
N ARG A 231 -18.83 9.50 8.29
CA ARG A 231 -18.78 8.09 7.84
C ARG A 231 -18.85 7.13 9.01
N ILE A 232 -18.07 7.35 10.07
CA ILE A 232 -18.05 6.49 11.28
C ILE A 232 -19.44 6.41 11.91
N PHE A 233 -20.14 7.54 12.01
CA PHE A 233 -21.46 7.62 12.68
C PHE A 233 -22.64 7.56 11.72
N HIS A 234 -22.41 7.21 10.44
CA HIS A 234 -23.46 7.11 9.42
C HIS A 234 -24.34 8.36 9.29
N VAL A 235 -23.72 9.54 9.36
CA VAL A 235 -24.39 10.83 9.10
C VAL A 235 -24.43 11.06 7.59
N THR A 236 -25.45 10.51 6.94
CA THR A 236 -25.66 10.59 5.49
C THR A 236 -26.51 11.81 5.11
N PRO A 237 -26.53 12.24 3.82
CA PRO A 237 -27.44 13.29 3.34
C PRO A 237 -28.91 13.01 3.72
N ASP A 238 -29.39 11.80 3.50
CA ASP A 238 -30.76 11.39 3.87
C ASP A 238 -31.03 11.53 5.38
N PHE A 239 -30.03 11.24 6.20
CA PHE A 239 -30.17 11.41 7.65
C PHE A 239 -30.30 12.89 8.01
N ILE A 240 -29.52 13.76 7.38
CA ILE A 240 -29.58 15.22 7.59
C ILE A 240 -30.97 15.74 7.21
N GLU A 241 -31.49 15.32 6.07
CA GLU A 241 -32.86 15.72 5.62
C GLU A 241 -33.93 15.22 6.57
N ARG A 242 -33.88 13.97 7.02
CA ARG A 242 -34.81 13.43 8.02
C ARG A 242 -34.82 14.24 9.32
N MET A 243 -33.64 14.66 9.79
CA MET A 243 -33.55 15.48 11.02
C MET A 243 -34.18 16.86 10.82
N ARG A 244 -33.98 17.47 9.66
CA ARG A 244 -34.67 18.75 9.31
C ARG A 244 -36.19 18.61 9.27
N ASN A 245 -36.68 17.56 8.62
CA ASN A 245 -38.11 17.28 8.50
C ASN A 245 -38.77 16.97 9.86
N ARG A 246 -38.00 16.51 10.85
CA ARG A 246 -38.43 16.34 12.25
C ARG A 246 -38.35 17.62 13.08
N GLY A 247 -37.98 18.75 12.46
CA GLY A 247 -37.97 20.07 13.12
C GLY A 247 -36.66 20.40 13.84
N PHE A 248 -35.59 19.59 13.67
CA PHE A 248 -34.26 19.95 14.19
C PHE A 248 -33.69 21.11 13.36
N ASN A 249 -33.53 22.27 14.01
CA ASN A 249 -33.01 23.49 13.39
C ASN A 249 -31.53 23.69 13.78
N ASN A 250 -30.81 24.50 13.00
CA ASN A 250 -29.41 24.85 13.23
C ASN A 250 -28.51 23.61 13.41
N LEU A 251 -28.68 22.62 12.52
CA LEU A 251 -27.89 21.42 12.51
C LEU A 251 -26.42 21.71 12.13
N THR A 252 -25.50 21.22 12.93
CA THR A 252 -24.07 21.15 12.64
C THR A 252 -23.65 19.69 12.54
N ILE A 253 -22.51 19.40 11.95
CA ILE A 253 -21.98 18.02 11.90
C ILE A 253 -21.87 17.44 13.32
N ALA A 254 -21.34 18.20 14.27
CA ALA A 254 -21.21 17.76 15.67
C ALA A 254 -22.57 17.40 16.29
N LYS A 255 -23.64 18.21 16.07
CA LYS A 255 -24.98 17.87 16.55
C LYS A 255 -25.53 16.60 15.91
N LEU A 256 -25.34 16.43 14.59
CA LEU A 256 -25.79 15.24 13.86
C LEU A 256 -25.09 13.97 14.38
N VAL A 257 -23.79 14.06 14.64
CA VAL A 257 -23.01 12.97 15.27
C VAL A 257 -23.54 12.66 16.67
N GLN A 258 -23.82 13.67 17.50
CA GLN A 258 -24.42 13.48 18.84
C GLN A 258 -25.79 12.81 18.76
N ILE A 259 -26.66 13.21 17.82
CA ILE A 259 -27.97 12.58 17.61
C ILE A 259 -27.79 11.08 17.29
N ARG A 260 -26.79 10.72 16.51
CA ARG A 260 -26.45 9.31 16.20
C ARG A 260 -25.93 8.55 17.41
N ILE A 261 -24.99 9.12 18.15
CA ILE A 261 -24.36 8.49 19.33
C ILE A 261 -25.43 8.20 20.41
N PHE A 262 -26.30 9.16 20.69
CA PHE A 262 -27.31 9.06 21.75
C PHE A 262 -28.64 8.48 21.26
N ASN A 263 -28.71 8.05 19.99
CA ASN A 263 -29.91 7.48 19.37
C ASN A 263 -31.19 8.35 19.56
N LEU A 264 -31.03 9.67 19.53
CA LEU A 264 -32.10 10.63 19.77
C LEU A 264 -33.09 10.74 18.60
N ALA A 265 -32.93 9.94 17.56
CA ALA A 265 -33.69 10.00 16.31
C ALA A 265 -34.62 8.81 16.08
N ASN A 266 -34.88 7.99 17.07
CA ASN A 266 -35.86 6.89 17.01
C ASN A 266 -37.29 7.37 17.17
#